data_133cdad930ab524a83fb298197631254
#
_entry.id   133cdad930ab524a83fb298197631254
#
_cell.length_a   1.000
_cell.length_b   1.000
_cell.length_c   1.000
_cell.angle_alpha   90.00
_cell.angle_beta   90.00
_cell.angle_gamma   90.00
#
_symmetry.space_group_name_H-M   'P 1'
#
loop_
_entity.id
_entity.type
_entity.pdbx_description
1 polymer ?
#
loop_
_entity_poly.entity_id
_entity_poly.type
_entity_poly.pdbx_seq_one_letter_code
_entity_poly.pdbx_strand_id
1 'polypeptide(L)'
;MNFIVSSASLLKQLSLIQGVLNSSNTLPILDNFLFEINGTVLKVSASDLETTMSSKLMVESKEDGLIAIPAKMLIDILKNLSDHPIKFSVDKGNFQIEISSDYGKYKLSGHSGEEFPKIPEIEQSSSLTLPSGIILRAITKSLFAAGNDELRPVMSGVFCELNSDNLTFVATDAHKLVRYRRLDAKSENSTSFIIPSKPLNLLKNCLSSNSETTIEYNQNNAFFSIGEVLLVCRLVEGKYPNYEAVIPKENPNKLVIDRNLLLNSVKRVSIFANKTTHQVNLKLAGSSLNISSEDLDFANKADEKLTCSYNGEDMEIGFNSKFLIEMLNNIDTDEVSVEMSDPSRAGIILPENSKESDEDILMLVMPVTVSYTHLTLPTKRIV
;
A
#
# COMPACT_ATOMS: atom_id res chain seq x y z
N MET A 1 -35.75 16.29 -3.20
CA MET A 1 -34.73 15.75 -4.11
C MET A 1 -35.20 14.39 -4.58
N ASN A 2 -35.38 14.20 -5.89
CA ASN A 2 -35.86 12.98 -6.49
C ASN A 2 -35.00 12.58 -7.69
N PHE A 3 -34.56 11.32 -7.76
CA PHE A 3 -33.76 10.85 -8.88
C PHE A 3 -33.93 9.33 -9.11
N ILE A 4 -33.60 8.88 -10.31
CA ILE A 4 -33.59 7.46 -10.69
C ILE A 4 -32.19 7.10 -11.14
N VAL A 5 -31.72 5.92 -10.71
CA VAL A 5 -30.38 5.39 -11.03
C VAL A 5 -30.43 3.85 -11.11
N SER A 6 -29.57 3.22 -11.93
CA SER A 6 -29.36 1.77 -11.90
C SER A 6 -28.76 1.33 -10.58
N SER A 7 -29.35 0.33 -9.94
CA SER A 7 -28.87 -0.24 -8.67
C SER A 7 -27.44 -0.77 -8.80
N ALA A 8 -27.12 -1.49 -9.88
CA ALA A 8 -25.79 -2.04 -10.12
C ALA A 8 -24.75 -0.93 -10.39
N SER A 9 -25.12 0.09 -11.18
CA SER A 9 -24.21 1.22 -11.45
C SER A 9 -23.90 2.00 -10.18
N LEU A 10 -24.89 2.25 -9.34
CA LEU A 10 -24.68 2.92 -8.05
C LEU A 10 -23.81 2.07 -7.11
N LEU A 11 -24.13 0.77 -6.96
CA LEU A 11 -23.36 -0.15 -6.12
C LEU A 11 -21.90 -0.21 -6.56
N LYS A 12 -21.63 -0.25 -7.86
CA LYS A 12 -20.27 -0.23 -8.40
C LYS A 12 -19.50 1.01 -7.94
N GLN A 13 -20.08 2.20 -8.06
CA GLN A 13 -19.42 3.44 -7.65
C GLN A 13 -19.22 3.52 -6.13
N LEU A 14 -20.24 3.15 -5.35
CA LEU A 14 -20.13 3.12 -3.88
C LEU A 14 -19.09 2.09 -3.40
N SER A 15 -18.98 0.96 -4.10
CA SER A 15 -17.96 -0.07 -3.77
C SER A 15 -16.53 0.41 -3.97
N LEU A 16 -16.27 1.32 -4.92
CA LEU A 16 -14.96 1.92 -5.13
C LEU A 16 -14.55 2.83 -3.96
N ILE A 17 -15.51 3.60 -3.44
CA ILE A 17 -15.22 4.63 -2.43
C ILE A 17 -15.46 4.18 -0.98
N GLN A 18 -16.17 3.06 -0.75
CA GLN A 18 -16.49 2.59 0.60
C GLN A 18 -15.26 2.31 1.48
N GLY A 19 -14.12 1.98 0.86
CA GLY A 19 -12.88 1.70 1.59
C GLY A 19 -12.30 2.91 2.34
N VAL A 20 -12.79 4.12 2.08
CA VAL A 20 -12.44 5.32 2.85
C VAL A 20 -13.04 5.27 4.26
N LEU A 21 -14.27 4.72 4.38
CA LEU A 21 -15.01 4.69 5.64
C LEU A 21 -14.26 3.86 6.68
N ASN A 22 -14.08 4.41 7.88
CA ASN A 22 -13.51 3.69 9.00
C ASN A 22 -14.58 2.85 9.70
N SER A 23 -14.15 1.83 10.44
CA SER A 23 -15.02 1.00 11.27
C SER A 23 -15.56 1.74 12.51
N SER A 24 -14.88 2.81 12.92
CA SER A 24 -15.26 3.69 14.03
C SER A 24 -14.81 5.11 13.68
N ASN A 25 -15.76 6.04 13.62
CA ASN A 25 -15.51 7.45 13.35
C ASN A 25 -15.83 8.31 14.57
N THR A 26 -15.04 9.35 14.79
CA THR A 26 -15.28 10.35 15.84
C THR A 26 -16.50 11.22 15.51
N LEU A 27 -16.76 11.43 14.22
CA LEU A 27 -17.89 12.20 13.73
C LEU A 27 -18.89 11.26 13.04
N PRO A 28 -20.12 11.09 13.54
CA PRO A 28 -21.13 10.17 12.98
C PRO A 28 -21.46 10.46 11.51
N ILE A 29 -21.33 11.70 11.05
CA ILE A 29 -21.60 12.07 9.65
C ILE A 29 -20.67 11.32 8.68
N LEU A 30 -19.45 10.92 9.10
CA LEU A 30 -18.47 10.19 8.30
C LEU A 30 -18.85 8.71 8.07
N ASP A 31 -19.88 8.19 8.74
CA ASP A 31 -20.45 6.87 8.47
C ASP A 31 -21.39 6.88 7.25
N ASN A 32 -21.56 8.03 6.60
CA ASN A 32 -22.45 8.25 5.49
C ASN A 32 -21.69 8.52 4.19
N PHE A 33 -22.35 8.21 3.07
CA PHE A 33 -21.98 8.75 1.78
C PHE A 33 -22.66 10.11 1.58
N LEU A 34 -21.93 11.09 1.08
CA LEU A 34 -22.50 12.34 0.60
C LEU A 34 -22.98 12.14 -0.83
N PHE A 35 -24.25 12.42 -1.08
CA PHE A 35 -24.88 12.45 -2.40
C PHE A 35 -25.14 13.90 -2.79
N GLU A 36 -24.54 14.34 -3.88
CA GLU A 36 -24.70 15.69 -4.45
C GLU A 36 -25.21 15.56 -5.88
N ILE A 37 -26.38 16.08 -6.17
CA ILE A 37 -26.94 16.13 -7.52
C ILE A 37 -26.86 17.53 -8.08
N ASN A 38 -26.27 17.63 -9.27
CA ASN A 38 -26.18 18.83 -10.06
C ASN A 38 -26.65 18.52 -11.49
N GLY A 39 -27.86 18.95 -11.83
CA GLY A 39 -28.52 18.56 -13.08
C GLY A 39 -28.76 17.05 -13.19
N THR A 40 -28.09 16.40 -14.14
CA THR A 40 -28.17 14.95 -14.36
C THR A 40 -26.96 14.17 -13.83
N VAL A 41 -26.08 14.82 -13.08
CA VAL A 41 -24.88 14.19 -12.52
C VAL A 41 -25.05 14.01 -11.02
N LEU A 42 -24.96 12.79 -10.55
CA LEU A 42 -24.81 12.46 -9.13
C LEU A 42 -23.33 12.28 -8.82
N LYS A 43 -22.80 13.09 -7.91
CA LYS A 43 -21.49 12.88 -7.27
C LYS A 43 -21.73 12.22 -5.93
N VAL A 44 -21.09 11.06 -5.72
CA VAL A 44 -21.07 10.38 -4.42
C VAL A 44 -19.68 10.52 -3.80
N SER A 45 -19.63 10.81 -2.49
CA SER A 45 -18.36 11.02 -1.79
C SER A 45 -18.34 10.28 -0.45
N ALA A 46 -17.16 9.85 -0.04
CA ALA A 46 -16.85 9.30 1.28
C ALA A 46 -15.59 9.98 1.82
N SER A 47 -15.54 10.24 3.12
CA SER A 47 -14.40 10.89 3.76
C SER A 47 -14.12 10.33 5.14
N ASP A 48 -12.84 10.35 5.55
CA ASP A 48 -12.42 10.13 6.94
C ASP A 48 -11.65 11.33 7.53
N LEU A 49 -11.77 12.50 6.89
CA LEU A 49 -11.08 13.78 7.10
C LEU A 49 -9.67 13.84 6.49
N GLU A 50 -8.93 12.75 6.48
CA GLU A 50 -7.56 12.69 5.91
C GLU A 50 -7.58 12.25 4.44
N THR A 51 -8.55 11.40 4.09
CA THR A 51 -8.76 10.90 2.74
C THR A 51 -10.20 11.09 2.33
N THR A 52 -10.43 11.61 1.14
CA THR A 52 -11.75 11.71 0.54
C THR A 52 -11.73 11.07 -0.84
N MET A 53 -12.71 10.23 -1.12
CA MET A 53 -12.94 9.73 -2.47
C MET A 53 -14.31 10.16 -2.95
N SER A 54 -14.37 10.54 -4.21
CA SER A 54 -15.64 10.82 -4.88
C SER A 54 -15.69 10.14 -6.24
N SER A 55 -16.91 9.83 -6.68
CA SER A 55 -17.17 9.31 -8.01
C SER A 55 -18.42 9.94 -8.59
N LYS A 56 -18.49 10.06 -9.92
CA LYS A 56 -19.63 10.64 -10.63
C LYS A 56 -20.33 9.58 -11.44
N LEU A 57 -21.65 9.69 -11.52
CA LEU A 57 -22.48 8.86 -12.39
C LEU A 57 -23.71 9.64 -12.89
N MET A 58 -24.22 9.26 -14.05
CA MET A 58 -25.41 9.86 -14.63
C MET A 58 -26.68 9.34 -13.95
N VAL A 59 -27.61 10.23 -13.68
CA VAL A 59 -28.91 9.94 -13.09
C VAL A 59 -30.01 10.70 -13.82
N GLU A 60 -31.23 10.19 -13.73
CA GLU A 60 -32.40 10.95 -14.13
C GLU A 60 -32.91 11.78 -12.95
N SER A 61 -32.65 13.06 -12.96
CA SER A 61 -33.12 14.01 -11.93
C SER A 61 -33.70 15.25 -12.56
N LYS A 62 -34.62 15.89 -11.83
CA LYS A 62 -35.17 17.21 -12.17
C LYS A 62 -34.86 18.28 -11.13
N GLU A 63 -34.17 17.88 -10.06
CA GLU A 63 -33.93 18.75 -8.90
C GLU A 63 -32.51 18.52 -8.39
N ASP A 64 -31.81 19.60 -8.14
CA ASP A 64 -30.55 19.57 -7.43
C ASP A 64 -30.76 19.27 -5.93
N GLY A 65 -29.75 18.70 -5.30
CA GLY A 65 -29.85 18.41 -3.88
C GLY A 65 -28.60 17.82 -3.29
N LEU A 66 -28.55 17.86 -1.97
CA LEU A 66 -27.43 17.40 -1.16
C LEU A 66 -27.98 16.62 0.04
N ILE A 67 -27.49 15.42 0.27
CA ILE A 67 -27.93 14.55 1.36
C ILE A 67 -26.80 13.59 1.77
N ALA A 68 -26.66 13.33 3.08
CA ALA A 68 -25.79 12.29 3.58
C ALA A 68 -26.61 11.02 3.91
N ILE A 69 -26.21 9.87 3.34
CA ILE A 69 -26.96 8.61 3.39
C ILE A 69 -26.13 7.56 4.14
N PRO A 70 -26.70 6.83 5.13
CA PRO A 70 -25.99 5.79 5.88
C PRO A 70 -25.39 4.73 4.96
N ALA A 71 -24.05 4.67 4.91
CA ALA A 71 -23.29 3.94 3.91
C ALA A 71 -23.52 2.43 4.00
N LYS A 72 -23.41 1.88 5.21
CA LYS A 72 -23.54 0.42 5.44
C LYS A 72 -24.92 -0.08 5.02
N MET A 73 -25.99 0.57 5.49
CA MET A 73 -27.35 0.16 5.15
C MET A 73 -27.62 0.28 3.65
N LEU A 74 -27.17 1.35 3.01
CA LEU A 74 -27.35 1.55 1.58
C LEU A 74 -26.64 0.44 0.78
N ILE A 75 -25.39 0.14 1.09
CA ILE A 75 -24.63 -0.93 0.42
C ILE A 75 -25.31 -2.28 0.64
N ASP A 76 -25.75 -2.58 1.86
CA ASP A 76 -26.40 -3.85 2.18
C ASP A 76 -27.73 -4.01 1.41
N ILE A 77 -28.50 -2.94 1.24
CA ILE A 77 -29.71 -2.95 0.39
C ILE A 77 -29.32 -3.21 -1.07
N LEU A 78 -28.37 -2.44 -1.63
CA LEU A 78 -28.00 -2.53 -3.03
C LEU A 78 -27.39 -3.88 -3.40
N LYS A 79 -26.62 -4.52 -2.50
CA LYS A 79 -26.07 -5.87 -2.71
C LYS A 79 -27.13 -6.96 -2.85
N ASN A 80 -28.30 -6.73 -2.29
CA ASN A 80 -29.41 -7.68 -2.32
C ASN A 80 -30.48 -7.34 -3.38
N LEU A 81 -30.27 -6.30 -4.19
CA LEU A 81 -31.10 -5.97 -5.33
C LEU A 81 -30.50 -6.51 -6.63
N SER A 82 -31.33 -7.01 -7.53
CA SER A 82 -30.96 -7.26 -8.92
C SER A 82 -30.75 -5.94 -9.65
N ASP A 83 -30.08 -5.97 -10.81
CA ASP A 83 -29.88 -4.76 -11.61
C ASP A 83 -31.22 -4.28 -12.23
N HIS A 84 -31.70 -3.16 -11.73
CA HIS A 84 -32.89 -2.45 -12.25
C HIS A 84 -32.83 -0.98 -11.81
N PRO A 85 -33.60 -0.10 -12.48
CA PRO A 85 -33.74 1.28 -12.05
C PRO A 85 -34.40 1.37 -10.66
N ILE A 86 -33.76 2.11 -9.75
CA ILE A 86 -34.30 2.41 -8.42
C ILE A 86 -34.54 3.91 -8.29
N LYS A 87 -35.62 4.27 -7.63
CA LYS A 87 -35.98 5.67 -7.40
C LYS A 87 -35.68 6.07 -5.97
N PHE A 88 -34.92 7.14 -5.81
CA PHE A 88 -34.71 7.81 -4.53
C PHE A 88 -35.69 8.99 -4.41
N SER A 89 -36.34 9.10 -3.26
CA SER A 89 -37.13 10.25 -2.86
C SER A 89 -36.68 10.74 -1.49
N VAL A 90 -36.16 11.96 -1.43
CA VAL A 90 -35.60 12.55 -0.22
C VAL A 90 -36.46 13.73 0.23
N ASP A 91 -36.93 13.67 1.46
CA ASP A 91 -37.61 14.78 2.13
C ASP A 91 -36.54 15.73 2.73
N LYS A 92 -36.49 16.95 2.24
CA LYS A 92 -35.53 17.97 2.69
C LYS A 92 -35.82 18.50 4.11
N GLY A 93 -37.04 18.31 4.63
CA GLY A 93 -37.44 18.80 5.95
C GLY A 93 -36.99 17.93 7.11
N ASN A 94 -36.94 16.59 6.90
CA ASN A 94 -36.60 15.61 7.94
C ASN A 94 -35.52 14.64 7.53
N PHE A 95 -34.91 14.82 6.35
CA PHE A 95 -33.85 13.99 5.76
C PHE A 95 -34.24 12.50 5.61
N GLN A 96 -35.52 12.19 5.56
CA GLN A 96 -35.97 10.84 5.31
C GLN A 96 -35.79 10.47 3.84
N ILE A 97 -35.26 9.30 3.59
CA ILE A 97 -34.95 8.78 2.26
C ILE A 97 -35.83 7.55 2.02
N GLU A 98 -36.64 7.55 0.95
CA GLU A 98 -37.32 6.38 0.47
C GLU A 98 -36.67 5.90 -0.84
N ILE A 99 -36.24 4.65 -0.85
CA ILE A 99 -35.74 3.94 -2.03
C ILE A 99 -36.85 3.02 -2.50
N SER A 100 -37.34 3.26 -3.70
CA SER A 100 -38.39 2.42 -4.34
C SER A 100 -37.75 1.58 -5.43
N SER A 101 -38.04 0.27 -5.39
CA SER A 101 -37.63 -0.74 -6.36
C SER A 101 -38.83 -1.54 -6.83
N ASP A 102 -38.67 -2.44 -7.79
CA ASP A 102 -39.72 -3.37 -8.23
C ASP A 102 -40.15 -4.32 -7.12
N TYR A 103 -39.29 -4.56 -6.12
CA TYR A 103 -39.57 -5.49 -5.01
C TYR A 103 -40.21 -4.83 -3.80
N GLY A 104 -40.07 -3.51 -3.65
CA GLY A 104 -40.62 -2.82 -2.49
C GLY A 104 -39.99 -1.46 -2.21
N LYS A 105 -40.26 -0.97 -1.00
CA LYS A 105 -39.81 0.34 -0.53
C LYS A 105 -38.99 0.19 0.71
N TYR A 106 -37.85 0.90 0.74
CA TYR A 106 -36.92 0.93 1.86
C TYR A 106 -36.81 2.36 2.36
N LYS A 107 -36.91 2.55 3.66
CA LYS A 107 -36.81 3.88 4.29
C LYS A 107 -35.58 3.96 5.15
N LEU A 108 -34.79 5.00 4.95
CA LEU A 108 -33.60 5.31 5.69
C LEU A 108 -33.69 6.73 6.29
N SER A 109 -33.10 6.94 7.45
CA SER A 109 -32.89 8.27 8.00
C SER A 109 -31.51 8.76 7.57
N GLY A 110 -31.45 9.81 6.77
CA GLY A 110 -30.22 10.49 6.38
C GLY A 110 -29.91 11.65 7.30
N HIS A 111 -28.91 12.44 6.89
CA HIS A 111 -28.48 13.66 7.57
C HIS A 111 -28.33 14.78 6.55
N SER A 112 -28.26 16.03 7.05
CA SER A 112 -27.96 17.18 6.19
C SER A 112 -26.61 16.98 5.51
N GLY A 113 -26.57 17.11 4.19
CA GLY A 113 -25.29 17.08 3.45
C GLY A 113 -24.40 18.27 3.73
N GLU A 114 -24.96 19.37 4.26
CA GLU A 114 -24.20 20.56 4.64
C GLU A 114 -23.29 20.33 5.87
N GLU A 115 -23.60 19.31 6.68
CA GLU A 115 -22.78 18.90 7.83
C GLU A 115 -21.57 18.04 7.41
N PHE A 116 -21.56 17.57 6.15
CA PHE A 116 -20.44 16.77 5.66
C PHE A 116 -19.20 17.65 5.46
N PRO A 117 -18.00 17.16 5.83
CA PRO A 117 -16.77 17.92 5.69
C PRO A 117 -16.53 18.38 4.25
N LYS A 118 -16.09 19.63 4.09
CA LYS A 118 -15.74 20.14 2.77
C LYS A 118 -14.54 19.41 2.20
N ILE A 119 -14.65 19.01 0.95
CA ILE A 119 -13.54 18.41 0.21
C ILE A 119 -12.55 19.53 -0.10
N PRO A 120 -11.24 19.35 0.16
CA PRO A 120 -10.24 20.35 -0.22
C PRO A 120 -10.31 20.66 -1.71
N GLU A 121 -10.21 21.93 -2.05
CA GLU A 121 -10.15 22.38 -3.44
C GLU A 121 -8.70 22.38 -3.94
N ILE A 122 -8.55 22.23 -5.26
CA ILE A 122 -7.25 22.22 -5.92
C ILE A 122 -6.83 23.68 -6.11
N GLU A 123 -6.02 24.21 -5.19
CA GLU A 123 -5.46 25.54 -5.29
C GLU A 123 -3.95 25.49 -5.42
N GLN A 124 -3.36 26.34 -6.29
CA GLN A 124 -1.91 26.49 -6.49
C GLN A 124 -1.18 25.14 -6.59
N SER A 125 -1.69 24.22 -7.39
CA SER A 125 -1.14 22.87 -7.56
C SER A 125 -0.17 22.80 -8.73
N SER A 126 0.79 21.88 -8.62
CA SER A 126 1.51 21.32 -9.75
C SER A 126 0.78 20.07 -10.23
N SER A 127 0.91 19.75 -11.51
CA SER A 127 0.20 18.61 -12.12
C SER A 127 1.15 17.71 -12.89
N LEU A 128 0.88 16.40 -12.84
CA LEU A 128 1.60 15.38 -13.58
C LEU A 128 0.60 14.32 -14.05
N THR A 129 0.56 14.01 -15.34
CA THR A 129 -0.27 12.93 -15.88
C THR A 129 0.60 11.74 -16.28
N LEU A 130 0.24 10.55 -15.81
CA LEU A 130 0.96 9.30 -16.03
C LEU A 130 0.00 8.18 -16.45
N PRO A 131 0.48 7.19 -17.21
CA PRO A 131 -0.23 5.93 -17.35
C PRO A 131 -0.50 5.31 -15.98
N SER A 132 -1.75 4.94 -15.71
CA SER A 132 -2.16 4.38 -14.41
C SER A 132 -1.38 3.11 -14.05
N GLY A 133 -0.91 2.36 -15.05
CA GLY A 133 -0.05 1.18 -14.86
C GLY A 133 1.26 1.51 -14.16
N ILE A 134 1.88 2.66 -14.43
CA ILE A 134 3.12 3.10 -13.76
C ILE A 134 2.86 3.32 -12.26
N ILE A 135 1.78 4.02 -11.94
CA ILE A 135 1.41 4.31 -10.54
C ILE A 135 1.03 3.03 -9.80
N LEU A 136 0.24 2.16 -10.42
CA LEU A 136 -0.15 0.87 -9.85
C LEU A 136 1.08 0.02 -9.53
N ARG A 137 2.04 -0.02 -10.46
CA ARG A 137 3.27 -0.77 -10.30
C ARG A 137 4.15 -0.16 -9.20
N ALA A 138 4.31 1.16 -9.17
CA ALA A 138 5.05 1.85 -8.12
C ALA A 138 4.48 1.58 -6.72
N ILE A 139 3.15 1.66 -6.57
CA ILE A 139 2.47 1.33 -5.31
C ILE A 139 2.70 -0.14 -4.95
N THR A 140 2.54 -1.05 -5.91
CA THR A 140 2.70 -2.49 -5.66
C THR A 140 4.12 -2.84 -5.24
N LYS A 141 5.13 -2.22 -5.87
CA LYS A 141 6.54 -2.49 -5.62
C LYS A 141 7.10 -1.80 -4.37
N SER A 142 6.43 -0.80 -3.81
CA SER A 142 6.96 -0.05 -2.66
C SER A 142 6.12 -0.17 -1.39
N LEU A 143 4.80 -0.10 -1.49
CA LEU A 143 3.91 0.08 -0.34
C LEU A 143 4.03 -1.00 0.76
N PHE A 144 4.35 -2.25 0.39
CA PHE A 144 4.50 -3.35 1.36
C PHE A 144 5.65 -3.13 2.36
N ALA A 145 6.59 -2.25 2.03
CA ALA A 145 7.71 -1.92 2.91
C ALA A 145 7.42 -0.77 3.87
N ALA A 146 6.29 -0.06 3.71
CA ALA A 146 5.90 1.02 4.60
C ALA A 146 5.62 0.51 6.02
N GLY A 147 6.00 1.30 7.02
CA GLY A 147 5.75 1.01 8.43
C GLY A 147 4.31 1.33 8.86
N ASN A 148 3.95 0.86 10.05
CA ASN A 148 2.67 1.17 10.69
C ASN A 148 2.87 1.80 12.08
N ASP A 149 4.05 2.36 12.33
CA ASP A 149 4.41 2.94 13.63
C ASP A 149 3.90 4.38 13.74
N GLU A 150 2.94 4.61 14.62
CA GLU A 150 2.36 5.94 14.88
C GLU A 150 3.38 6.95 15.44
N LEU A 151 4.48 6.48 16.04
CA LEU A 151 5.56 7.32 16.52
C LEU A 151 6.47 7.81 15.38
N ARG A 152 6.39 7.19 14.22
CA ARG A 152 7.18 7.54 13.03
C ARG A 152 6.29 7.71 11.80
N PRO A 153 5.38 8.67 11.80
CA PRO A 153 4.37 8.83 10.73
C PRO A 153 4.99 9.03 9.34
N VAL A 154 6.18 9.62 9.24
CA VAL A 154 6.90 9.78 7.97
C VAL A 154 7.25 8.46 7.29
N MET A 155 7.30 7.33 8.02
CA MET A 155 7.55 5.99 7.48
C MET A 155 6.25 5.21 7.22
N SER A 156 5.07 5.74 7.58
CA SER A 156 3.78 5.04 7.40
C SER A 156 3.16 5.26 6.01
N GLY A 157 3.95 5.68 5.05
CA GLY A 157 3.56 5.91 3.66
C GLY A 157 4.69 5.66 2.68
N VAL A 158 4.46 6.04 1.43
CA VAL A 158 5.45 5.99 0.36
C VAL A 158 5.96 7.40 0.09
N PHE A 159 7.26 7.57 0.17
CA PHE A 159 7.95 8.78 -0.23
C PHE A 159 8.10 8.81 -1.74
N CYS A 160 7.57 9.84 -2.37
CA CYS A 160 7.62 10.05 -3.80
C CYS A 160 8.56 11.21 -4.11
N GLU A 161 9.56 10.95 -4.96
CA GLU A 161 10.44 11.98 -5.52
C GLU A 161 10.14 12.09 -7.01
N LEU A 162 9.70 13.25 -7.43
CA LEU A 162 9.45 13.58 -8.83
C LEU A 162 10.63 14.39 -9.34
N ASN A 163 11.33 13.89 -10.35
CA ASN A 163 12.51 14.53 -10.91
C ASN A 163 12.43 14.61 -12.43
N SER A 164 13.31 15.41 -13.02
CA SER A 164 13.41 15.60 -14.47
C SER A 164 13.97 14.41 -15.24
N ASP A 165 14.56 13.45 -14.56
CA ASP A 165 15.19 12.26 -15.13
C ASP A 165 14.51 10.95 -14.73
N ASN A 166 13.80 10.92 -13.60
CA ASN A 166 13.09 9.74 -13.12
C ASN A 166 12.01 10.09 -12.07
N LEU A 167 11.14 9.11 -11.79
CA LEU A 167 10.26 9.12 -10.63
C LEU A 167 10.72 8.03 -9.66
N THR A 168 10.96 8.40 -8.41
CA THR A 168 11.43 7.47 -7.37
C THR A 168 10.36 7.33 -6.28
N PHE A 169 10.11 6.09 -5.86
CA PHE A 169 9.18 5.72 -4.80
C PHE A 169 9.93 4.92 -3.75
N VAL A 170 9.89 5.37 -2.51
CA VAL A 170 10.62 4.74 -1.40
C VAL A 170 9.68 4.45 -0.25
N ALA A 171 9.79 3.28 0.33
CA ALA A 171 9.11 2.93 1.57
C ALA A 171 10.03 2.15 2.51
N THR A 172 9.88 2.38 3.81
CA THR A 172 10.67 1.72 4.85
C THR A 172 9.91 1.67 6.18
N ASP A 173 10.19 0.64 6.97
CA ASP A 173 9.76 0.50 8.36
C ASP A 173 10.96 0.56 9.35
N ALA A 174 12.13 0.99 8.87
CA ALA A 174 13.44 0.98 9.53
C ALA A 174 14.13 -0.40 9.60
N HIS A 175 13.46 -1.51 9.27
CA HIS A 175 14.04 -2.84 9.22
C HIS A 175 14.21 -3.37 7.78
N LYS A 176 13.38 -2.88 6.90
CA LYS A 176 13.42 -3.13 5.46
C LYS A 176 13.20 -1.81 4.72
N LEU A 177 13.70 -1.73 3.49
CA LEU A 177 13.53 -0.58 2.61
C LEU A 177 13.36 -1.07 1.18
N VAL A 178 12.49 -0.40 0.44
CA VAL A 178 12.38 -0.57 -1.01
C VAL A 178 12.53 0.79 -1.66
N ARG A 179 13.39 0.86 -2.69
CA ARG A 179 13.49 1.96 -3.64
C ARG A 179 13.09 1.44 -5.00
N TYR A 180 12.05 2.00 -5.56
CA TYR A 180 11.57 1.72 -6.91
C TYR A 180 11.65 2.97 -7.77
N ARG A 181 12.34 2.90 -8.90
CA ARG A 181 12.51 4.01 -9.86
C ARG A 181 11.91 3.68 -11.20
N ARG A 182 11.27 4.68 -11.80
CA ARG A 182 10.83 4.68 -13.21
C ARG A 182 11.72 5.66 -13.97
N LEU A 183 12.51 5.12 -14.89
CA LEU A 183 13.47 5.89 -15.68
C LEU A 183 12.83 6.50 -16.93
N ASP A 184 11.69 5.97 -17.36
CA ASP A 184 10.87 6.42 -18.47
C ASP A 184 9.82 7.49 -18.10
N ALA A 185 9.55 7.67 -16.81
CA ALA A 185 8.60 8.65 -16.30
C ALA A 185 9.34 9.82 -15.63
N LYS A 186 8.93 11.05 -15.96
CA LYS A 186 9.63 12.28 -15.58
C LYS A 186 8.64 13.36 -15.16
N SER A 187 9.12 14.32 -14.38
CA SER A 187 8.37 15.50 -13.98
C SER A 187 9.15 16.75 -14.34
N GLU A 188 8.48 17.77 -14.84
CA GLU A 188 9.12 19.07 -15.13
C GLU A 188 9.58 19.79 -13.86
N ASN A 189 8.86 19.58 -12.77
CA ASN A 189 9.15 20.18 -11.47
C ASN A 189 9.72 19.14 -10.52
N SER A 190 10.94 19.38 -10.00
CA SER A 190 11.50 18.52 -8.95
C SER A 190 10.83 18.83 -7.62
N THR A 191 10.23 17.81 -7.04
CA THR A 191 9.57 17.89 -5.74
C THR A 191 9.53 16.53 -5.05
N SER A 192 9.21 16.53 -3.77
CA SER A 192 9.02 15.30 -3.02
C SER A 192 7.94 15.45 -1.96
N PHE A 193 7.21 14.38 -1.72
CA PHE A 193 6.16 14.31 -0.70
C PHE A 193 5.91 12.87 -0.25
N ILE A 194 5.23 12.70 0.88
CA ILE A 194 4.92 11.38 1.45
C ILE A 194 3.41 11.16 1.35
N ILE A 195 3.00 10.11 0.64
CA ILE A 195 1.60 9.70 0.53
C ILE A 195 1.33 8.61 1.57
N PRO A 196 0.33 8.77 2.44
CA PRO A 196 -0.03 7.74 3.44
C PRO A 196 -0.41 6.41 2.78
N SER A 197 -0.26 5.32 3.54
CA SER A 197 -0.55 3.96 3.03
C SER A 197 -2.02 3.73 2.70
N LYS A 198 -2.96 4.30 3.45
CA LYS A 198 -4.41 4.10 3.23
C LYS A 198 -4.85 4.57 1.84
N PRO A 199 -4.64 5.84 1.42
CA PRO A 199 -5.02 6.29 0.09
C PRO A 199 -4.33 5.51 -1.04
N LEU A 200 -3.07 5.08 -0.87
CA LEU A 200 -2.39 4.26 -1.86
C LEU A 200 -3.03 2.88 -2.03
N ASN A 201 -3.49 2.25 -0.94
CA ASN A 201 -4.25 1.01 -1.00
C ASN A 201 -5.61 1.19 -1.71
N LEU A 202 -6.27 2.32 -1.50
CA LEU A 202 -7.53 2.65 -2.18
C LEU A 202 -7.31 2.88 -3.68
N LEU A 203 -6.26 3.58 -4.05
CA LEU A 203 -5.88 3.82 -5.44
C LEU A 203 -5.69 2.52 -6.22
N LYS A 204 -5.06 1.50 -5.64
CA LYS A 204 -4.86 0.18 -6.29
C LYS A 204 -6.15 -0.41 -6.86
N ASN A 205 -7.29 -0.15 -6.22
CA ASN A 205 -8.59 -0.68 -6.66
C ASN A 205 -9.22 0.13 -7.81
N CYS A 206 -8.72 1.35 -8.04
CA CYS A 206 -9.24 2.26 -9.06
C CYS A 206 -8.35 2.29 -10.33
N LEU A 207 -7.06 1.97 -10.18
CA LEU A 207 -6.09 2.02 -11.26
C LEU A 207 -6.26 0.82 -12.20
N SER A 208 -6.26 1.09 -13.50
CA SER A 208 -6.21 0.07 -14.56
C SER A 208 -5.05 0.36 -15.51
N SER A 209 -4.47 -0.68 -16.11
CA SER A 209 -3.31 -0.53 -16.99
C SER A 209 -3.59 0.30 -18.26
N ASN A 210 -4.86 0.45 -18.64
CA ASN A 210 -5.29 1.11 -19.87
C ASN A 210 -5.84 2.53 -19.66
N SER A 211 -5.69 3.10 -18.46
CA SER A 211 -6.14 4.46 -18.15
C SER A 211 -4.97 5.38 -17.84
N GLU A 212 -5.23 6.66 -17.84
CA GLU A 212 -4.32 7.68 -17.35
C GLU A 212 -4.77 8.18 -15.98
N THR A 213 -3.83 8.61 -15.17
CA THR A 213 -4.06 9.24 -13.88
C THR A 213 -3.39 10.60 -13.86
N THR A 214 -4.16 11.63 -13.57
CA THR A 214 -3.62 12.96 -13.29
C THR A 214 -3.42 13.10 -11.80
N ILE A 215 -2.20 13.43 -11.40
CA ILE A 215 -1.80 13.73 -10.03
C ILE A 215 -1.60 15.21 -9.92
N GLU A 216 -2.43 15.87 -9.11
CA GLU A 216 -2.24 17.27 -8.74
C GLU A 216 -1.85 17.32 -7.28
N TYR A 217 -0.91 18.18 -6.93
CA TYR A 217 -0.38 18.23 -5.57
C TYR A 217 0.01 19.65 -5.18
N ASN A 218 -0.12 19.93 -3.90
CA ASN A 218 0.37 21.13 -3.24
C ASN A 218 1.14 20.74 -1.96
N GLN A 219 1.40 21.68 -1.06
CA GLN A 219 2.16 21.38 0.17
C GLN A 219 1.47 20.41 1.11
N ASN A 220 0.14 20.34 1.11
CA ASN A 220 -0.64 19.63 2.12
C ASN A 220 -1.40 18.44 1.57
N ASN A 221 -1.76 18.46 0.28
CA ASN A 221 -2.67 17.48 -0.30
C ASN A 221 -2.17 16.96 -1.65
N ALA A 222 -2.54 15.72 -1.96
CA ALA A 222 -2.46 15.16 -3.30
C ALA A 222 -3.85 14.75 -3.78
N PHE A 223 -4.09 14.98 -5.07
CA PHE A 223 -5.34 14.73 -5.78
C PHE A 223 -5.06 13.77 -6.92
N PHE A 224 -5.79 12.66 -6.99
CA PHE A 224 -5.64 11.65 -8.03
C PHE A 224 -6.94 11.54 -8.81
N SER A 225 -6.91 11.99 -10.06
CA SER A 225 -8.05 11.92 -10.99
C SER A 225 -7.91 10.72 -11.92
N ILE A 226 -8.87 9.77 -11.87
CA ILE A 226 -8.88 8.53 -12.63
C ILE A 226 -10.28 8.36 -13.24
N GLY A 227 -10.47 8.75 -14.49
CA GLY A 227 -11.81 8.78 -15.09
C GLY A 227 -12.78 9.60 -14.25
N GLU A 228 -13.87 8.98 -13.79
CA GLU A 228 -14.89 9.64 -12.94
C GLU A 228 -14.56 9.61 -11.44
N VAL A 229 -13.43 9.02 -11.05
CA VAL A 229 -13.02 8.91 -9.65
C VAL A 229 -12.00 10.00 -9.32
N LEU A 230 -12.22 10.69 -8.22
CA LEU A 230 -11.26 11.60 -7.61
C LEU A 230 -10.93 11.08 -6.20
N LEU A 231 -9.66 10.86 -5.93
CA LEU A 231 -9.15 10.63 -4.58
C LEU A 231 -8.33 11.85 -4.14
N VAL A 232 -8.64 12.37 -2.98
CA VAL A 232 -7.91 13.45 -2.32
C VAL A 232 -7.35 12.90 -1.01
N CYS A 233 -6.08 13.13 -0.74
CA CYS A 233 -5.49 12.77 0.55
C CYS A 233 -4.57 13.86 1.09
N ARG A 234 -4.55 13.98 2.40
CA ARG A 234 -3.56 14.79 3.11
C ARG A 234 -2.19 14.09 3.03
N LEU A 235 -1.16 14.86 2.74
CA LEU A 235 0.22 14.38 2.73
C LEU A 235 0.76 14.28 4.16
N VAL A 236 1.68 13.33 4.39
CA VAL A 236 2.34 13.22 5.69
C VAL A 236 3.35 14.35 5.85
N GLU A 237 3.20 15.14 6.89
CA GLU A 237 4.11 16.23 7.21
C GLU A 237 5.43 15.70 7.79
N GLY A 238 6.54 16.31 7.38
CA GLY A 238 7.87 16.01 7.91
C GLY A 238 8.88 15.64 6.85
N LYS A 239 10.13 15.50 7.28
CA LYS A 239 11.24 15.14 6.40
C LYS A 239 11.42 13.63 6.39
N TYR A 240 11.36 13.02 5.21
CA TYR A 240 11.67 11.60 5.05
C TYR A 240 13.13 11.32 5.43
N PRO A 241 13.46 10.17 6.04
CA PRO A 241 14.84 9.80 6.35
C PRO A 241 15.72 9.80 5.10
N ASN A 242 17.01 10.11 5.28
CA ASN A 242 17.98 10.00 4.19
C ASN A 242 18.23 8.51 3.88
N TYR A 243 17.37 7.93 3.05
CA TYR A 243 17.38 6.51 2.71
C TYR A 243 18.62 6.11 1.88
N GLU A 244 19.18 7.01 1.08
CA GLU A 244 20.38 6.74 0.30
C GLU A 244 21.61 6.46 1.21
N ALA A 245 21.64 7.07 2.41
CA ALA A 245 22.75 6.88 3.35
C ALA A 245 22.80 5.49 3.97
N VAL A 246 21.69 4.75 3.98
CA VAL A 246 21.62 3.40 4.57
C VAL A 246 21.85 2.29 3.54
N ILE A 247 21.87 2.62 2.24
CA ILE A 247 22.14 1.66 1.16
C ILE A 247 23.64 1.41 1.08
N PRO A 248 24.13 0.17 1.35
CA PRO A 248 25.54 -0.16 1.22
C PRO A 248 26.02 -0.01 -0.22
N LYS A 249 27.15 0.63 -0.42
CA LYS A 249 27.73 0.86 -1.76
C LYS A 249 28.66 -0.25 -2.21
N GLU A 250 29.25 -0.98 -1.26
CA GLU A 250 30.21 -2.06 -1.51
C GLU A 250 29.68 -3.35 -0.88
N ASN A 251 29.31 -4.30 -1.73
CA ASN A 251 28.76 -5.60 -1.34
C ASN A 251 29.48 -6.71 -2.12
N PRO A 252 30.68 -7.12 -1.69
CA PRO A 252 31.50 -8.06 -2.44
C PRO A 252 30.93 -9.48 -2.49
N ASN A 253 30.05 -9.84 -1.55
CA ASN A 253 29.50 -11.18 -1.43
C ASN A 253 28.15 -11.24 -2.18
N LYS A 254 28.15 -11.79 -3.40
CA LYS A 254 26.96 -11.87 -4.26
C LYS A 254 26.49 -13.31 -4.40
N LEU A 255 25.26 -13.55 -3.97
CA LEU A 255 24.48 -14.78 -4.19
C LEU A 255 23.53 -14.57 -5.36
N VAL A 256 23.51 -15.45 -6.35
CA VAL A 256 22.48 -15.53 -7.40
C VAL A 256 21.79 -16.87 -7.31
N ILE A 257 20.46 -16.85 -7.28
CA ILE A 257 19.65 -18.06 -7.07
C ILE A 257 18.26 -17.91 -7.70
N ASP A 258 17.64 -19.04 -8.08
CA ASP A 258 16.23 -19.08 -8.47
C ASP A 258 15.35 -18.52 -7.34
N ARG A 259 14.54 -17.54 -7.67
CA ARG A 259 13.68 -16.80 -6.72
C ARG A 259 12.66 -17.71 -6.04
N ASN A 260 12.02 -18.61 -6.79
CA ASN A 260 10.99 -19.49 -6.25
C ASN A 260 11.61 -20.58 -5.36
N LEU A 261 12.79 -21.08 -5.71
CA LEU A 261 13.54 -22.04 -4.89
C LEU A 261 13.89 -21.41 -3.54
N LEU A 262 14.45 -20.19 -3.54
CA LEU A 262 14.76 -19.45 -2.32
C LEU A 262 13.50 -19.16 -1.49
N LEU A 263 12.46 -18.59 -2.12
CA LEU A 263 11.20 -18.23 -1.47
C LEU A 263 10.55 -19.43 -0.78
N ASN A 264 10.46 -20.57 -1.47
CA ASN A 264 9.80 -21.75 -0.94
C ASN A 264 10.62 -22.40 0.20
N SER A 265 11.94 -22.37 0.12
CA SER A 265 12.80 -22.84 1.21
C SER A 265 12.67 -21.94 2.45
N VAL A 266 12.75 -20.62 2.28
CA VAL A 266 12.54 -19.67 3.39
C VAL A 266 11.16 -19.88 4.02
N LYS A 267 10.08 -20.07 3.22
CA LYS A 267 8.73 -20.37 3.75
C LYS A 267 8.70 -21.63 4.60
N ARG A 268 9.30 -22.74 4.15
CA ARG A 268 9.30 -24.00 4.91
C ARG A 268 10.13 -23.90 6.18
N VAL A 269 11.34 -23.36 6.07
CA VAL A 269 12.26 -23.23 7.21
C VAL A 269 11.70 -22.26 8.25
N SER A 270 11.02 -21.18 7.83
CA SER A 270 10.42 -20.18 8.73
C SER A 270 9.34 -20.74 9.66
N ILE A 271 8.73 -21.89 9.35
CA ILE A 271 7.74 -22.56 10.21
C ILE A 271 8.38 -22.96 11.56
N PHE A 272 9.69 -23.22 11.56
CA PHE A 272 10.46 -23.65 12.72
C PHE A 272 11.20 -22.50 13.41
N ALA A 273 11.06 -21.29 12.91
CA ALA A 273 11.69 -20.11 13.50
C ALA A 273 10.97 -19.64 14.77
N ASN A 274 11.73 -19.06 15.69
CA ASN A 274 11.17 -18.42 16.87
C ASN A 274 10.12 -17.36 16.46
N LYS A 275 8.96 -17.39 17.11
CA LYS A 275 7.78 -16.58 16.74
C LYS A 275 7.95 -15.08 16.98
N THR A 276 8.93 -14.68 17.77
CA THR A 276 9.21 -13.27 18.04
C THR A 276 10.19 -12.67 17.05
N THR A 277 11.30 -13.36 16.78
CA THR A 277 12.36 -12.88 15.89
C THR A 277 12.12 -13.22 14.43
N HIS A 278 11.38 -14.31 14.16
CA HIS A 278 11.18 -14.89 12.82
C HIS A 278 12.50 -15.12 12.07
N GLN A 279 13.58 -15.40 12.81
CA GLN A 279 14.92 -15.48 12.25
C GLN A 279 15.13 -16.74 11.41
N VAL A 280 15.70 -16.54 10.24
CA VAL A 280 16.31 -17.59 9.41
C VAL A 280 17.76 -17.22 9.16
N ASN A 281 18.65 -18.21 9.22
CA ASN A 281 20.08 -18.04 8.96
C ASN A 281 20.41 -18.54 7.56
N LEU A 282 21.12 -17.72 6.80
CA LEU A 282 21.67 -18.04 5.49
C LEU A 282 23.17 -18.26 5.66
N LYS A 283 23.62 -19.52 5.47
CA LYS A 283 25.05 -19.87 5.49
C LYS A 283 25.50 -20.17 4.07
N LEU A 284 26.43 -19.39 3.61
CA LEU A 284 26.96 -19.39 2.26
C LEU A 284 28.39 -19.93 2.26
N ALA A 285 28.64 -20.96 1.44
CA ALA A 285 29.97 -21.54 1.27
C ALA A 285 30.09 -22.16 -0.12
N GLY A 286 31.00 -21.66 -0.93
CA GLY A 286 31.18 -22.13 -2.30
C GLY A 286 29.92 -22.00 -3.14
N SER A 287 29.41 -23.08 -3.74
CA SER A 287 28.17 -23.11 -4.54
C SER A 287 26.93 -23.57 -3.74
N SER A 288 26.97 -23.44 -2.42
CA SER A 288 25.95 -23.98 -1.52
C SER A 288 25.40 -22.91 -0.59
N LEU A 289 24.10 -22.80 -0.53
CA LEU A 289 23.35 -22.04 0.46
C LEU A 289 22.65 -23.01 1.41
N ASN A 290 22.98 -22.94 2.70
CA ASN A 290 22.24 -23.60 3.75
C ASN A 290 21.32 -22.60 4.43
N ILE A 291 20.01 -22.91 4.51
CA ILE A 291 19.01 -22.09 5.18
C ILE A 291 18.55 -22.86 6.41
N SER A 292 18.70 -22.24 7.58
CA SER A 292 18.32 -22.87 8.85
C SER A 292 17.52 -21.92 9.74
N SER A 293 16.73 -22.51 10.63
CA SER A 293 16.08 -21.81 11.74
C SER A 293 16.00 -22.71 12.95
N GLU A 294 15.93 -22.09 14.13
CA GLU A 294 15.83 -22.80 15.40
C GLU A 294 14.97 -22.01 16.38
N ASP A 295 14.11 -22.72 17.09
CA ASP A 295 13.37 -22.20 18.23
C ASP A 295 13.77 -22.99 19.47
N LEU A 296 14.63 -22.39 20.31
CA LEU A 296 15.17 -23.04 21.50
C LEU A 296 14.10 -23.30 22.57
N ASP A 297 13.05 -22.49 22.62
CA ASP A 297 11.98 -22.62 23.60
C ASP A 297 11.14 -23.89 23.38
N PHE A 298 11.03 -24.32 22.12
CA PHE A 298 10.24 -25.48 21.70
C PHE A 298 11.10 -26.63 21.15
N ALA A 299 12.43 -26.46 21.14
CA ALA A 299 13.38 -27.41 20.55
C ALA A 299 13.06 -27.76 19.08
N ASN A 300 12.51 -26.80 18.34
CA ASN A 300 12.21 -26.94 16.92
C ASN A 300 13.43 -26.52 16.11
N LYS A 301 13.71 -27.24 15.03
CA LYS A 301 14.82 -26.94 14.12
C LYS A 301 14.48 -27.36 12.70
N ALA A 302 14.89 -26.56 11.73
CA ALA A 302 14.87 -26.89 10.31
C ALA A 302 16.18 -26.50 9.65
N ASP A 303 16.55 -27.26 8.62
CA ASP A 303 17.77 -27.07 7.85
C ASP A 303 17.53 -27.55 6.41
N GLU A 304 17.79 -26.67 5.43
CA GLU A 304 17.67 -26.98 4.01
C GLU A 304 18.92 -26.52 3.25
N LYS A 305 19.37 -27.34 2.31
CA LYS A 305 20.52 -27.04 1.46
C LYS A 305 20.09 -26.83 0.02
N LEU A 306 20.49 -25.68 -0.54
CA LEU A 306 20.21 -25.28 -1.90
C LEU A 306 21.50 -25.11 -2.69
N THR A 307 21.42 -25.39 -4.00
CA THR A 307 22.49 -25.05 -4.94
C THR A 307 22.29 -23.60 -5.43
N CYS A 308 23.37 -22.85 -5.48
CA CYS A 308 23.34 -21.46 -5.90
C CYS A 308 24.64 -21.09 -6.63
N SER A 309 24.67 -19.91 -7.26
CA SER A 309 25.89 -19.25 -7.69
C SER A 309 26.27 -18.24 -6.63
N TYR A 310 27.38 -18.45 -5.96
CA TYR A 310 27.87 -17.56 -4.94
C TYR A 310 29.31 -17.13 -5.24
N ASN A 311 29.53 -15.84 -5.18
CA ASN A 311 30.86 -15.24 -5.32
C ASN A 311 31.11 -14.34 -4.11
N GLY A 312 32.06 -14.71 -3.28
CA GLY A 312 32.40 -14.01 -2.05
C GLY A 312 33.04 -14.92 -1.01
N GLU A 313 33.26 -14.39 0.17
CA GLU A 313 33.79 -15.15 1.32
C GLU A 313 32.69 -15.96 1.99
N ASP A 314 33.06 -17.11 2.58
CA ASP A 314 32.14 -17.91 3.37
C ASP A 314 31.56 -17.07 4.51
N MET A 315 30.24 -17.01 4.61
CA MET A 315 29.57 -16.20 5.61
C MET A 315 28.28 -16.81 6.12
N GLU A 316 27.84 -16.35 7.29
CA GLU A 316 26.54 -16.67 7.86
C GLU A 316 25.85 -15.39 8.31
N ILE A 317 24.63 -15.17 7.87
CA ILE A 317 23.84 -13.97 8.16
C ILE A 317 22.39 -14.34 8.47
N GLY A 318 21.82 -13.73 9.52
CA GLY A 318 20.44 -13.93 9.93
C GLY A 318 19.53 -12.84 9.41
N PHE A 319 18.36 -13.21 8.91
CA PHE A 319 17.31 -12.27 8.50
C PHE A 319 15.96 -12.65 9.08
N ASN A 320 15.07 -11.66 9.19
CA ASN A 320 13.66 -11.93 9.45
C ASN A 320 13.00 -12.52 8.20
N SER A 321 12.52 -13.76 8.33
CA SER A 321 11.92 -14.52 7.22
C SER A 321 10.70 -13.84 6.60
N LYS A 322 9.90 -13.11 7.39
CA LYS A 322 8.73 -12.37 6.86
C LYS A 322 9.17 -11.32 5.85
N PHE A 323 10.24 -10.58 6.15
CA PHE A 323 10.75 -9.55 5.24
C PHE A 323 11.30 -10.16 3.96
N LEU A 324 12.07 -11.26 4.05
CA LEU A 324 12.56 -11.99 2.87
C LEU A 324 11.39 -12.48 2.00
N ILE A 325 10.36 -13.08 2.61
CA ILE A 325 9.18 -13.59 1.90
C ILE A 325 8.44 -12.45 1.20
N GLU A 326 8.24 -11.32 1.87
CA GLU A 326 7.58 -10.14 1.28
C GLU A 326 8.37 -9.60 0.08
N MET A 327 9.68 -9.46 0.21
CA MET A 327 10.54 -8.97 -0.88
C MET A 327 10.53 -9.92 -2.07
N LEU A 328 10.76 -11.21 -1.84
CA LEU A 328 10.79 -12.22 -2.90
C LEU A 328 9.45 -12.37 -3.62
N ASN A 329 8.32 -12.14 -2.93
CA ASN A 329 7.00 -12.11 -3.56
C ASN A 329 6.78 -10.87 -4.46
N ASN A 330 7.54 -9.80 -4.25
CA ASN A 330 7.43 -8.55 -5.00
C ASN A 330 8.50 -8.37 -6.09
N ILE A 331 9.30 -9.39 -6.36
CA ILE A 331 10.22 -9.46 -7.50
C ILE A 331 9.59 -10.35 -8.58
N ASP A 332 9.69 -9.95 -9.84
CA ASP A 332 9.04 -10.65 -10.96
C ASP A 332 10.00 -11.51 -11.78
N THR A 333 11.32 -11.36 -11.59
CA THR A 333 12.33 -12.15 -12.30
C THR A 333 12.39 -13.58 -11.77
N ASP A 334 12.85 -14.51 -12.60
CA ASP A 334 13.05 -15.92 -12.22
C ASP A 334 14.22 -16.06 -11.27
N GLU A 335 15.25 -15.23 -11.41
CA GLU A 335 16.43 -15.20 -10.57
C GLU A 335 16.52 -13.89 -9.78
N VAL A 336 17.11 -13.97 -8.60
CA VAL A 336 17.43 -12.84 -7.74
C VAL A 336 18.89 -12.85 -7.34
N SER A 337 19.48 -11.66 -7.18
CA SER A 337 20.75 -11.53 -6.49
C SER A 337 20.56 -11.02 -5.07
N VAL A 338 21.29 -11.59 -4.12
CA VAL A 338 21.41 -11.09 -2.76
C VAL A 338 22.85 -10.67 -2.54
N GLU A 339 23.05 -9.38 -2.33
CA GLU A 339 24.37 -8.77 -2.19
C GLU A 339 24.59 -8.34 -0.74
N MET A 340 25.72 -8.72 -0.18
CA MET A 340 26.06 -8.54 1.23
C MET A 340 27.50 -8.09 1.39
N SER A 341 27.78 -7.32 2.44
CA SER A 341 29.15 -6.95 2.82
C SER A 341 29.65 -7.78 4.00
N ASP A 342 28.98 -7.71 5.13
CA ASP A 342 29.29 -8.47 6.35
C ASP A 342 27.99 -8.82 7.10
N PRO A 343 28.04 -9.79 8.06
CA PRO A 343 26.83 -10.27 8.76
C PRO A 343 26.08 -9.23 9.59
N SER A 344 26.66 -8.07 9.85
CA SER A 344 26.06 -7.00 10.66
C SER A 344 25.44 -5.89 9.85
N ARG A 345 25.65 -5.89 8.53
CA ARG A 345 25.13 -4.87 7.61
C ARG A 345 23.96 -5.38 6.79
N ALA A 346 23.17 -4.43 6.29
CA ALA A 346 22.01 -4.73 5.47
C ALA A 346 22.39 -5.55 4.22
N GLY A 347 21.58 -6.54 3.89
CA GLY A 347 21.60 -7.22 2.61
C GLY A 347 20.76 -6.48 1.58
N ILE A 348 21.20 -6.46 0.33
CA ILE A 348 20.45 -5.91 -0.81
C ILE A 348 19.92 -7.07 -1.65
N ILE A 349 18.66 -7.01 -2.00
CA ILE A 349 18.00 -7.97 -2.89
C ILE A 349 17.61 -7.24 -4.17
N LEU A 350 18.09 -7.75 -5.31
CA LEU A 350 17.85 -7.18 -6.63
C LEU A 350 17.26 -8.23 -7.56
N PRO A 351 16.41 -7.82 -8.53
CA PRO A 351 16.06 -8.69 -9.65
C PRO A 351 17.30 -8.95 -10.50
N GLU A 352 17.56 -10.21 -10.83
CA GLU A 352 18.62 -10.58 -11.75
C GLU A 352 18.03 -10.75 -13.17
N ASN A 353 18.77 -10.34 -14.20
CA ASN A 353 18.34 -10.45 -15.61
C ASN A 353 16.96 -9.84 -15.90
N SER A 354 16.67 -8.67 -15.32
CA SER A 354 15.41 -7.95 -15.60
C SER A 354 15.33 -7.60 -17.08
N LYS A 355 14.19 -7.91 -17.71
CA LYS A 355 13.89 -7.53 -19.09
C LYS A 355 13.37 -6.08 -19.20
N GLU A 356 12.97 -5.49 -18.08
CA GLU A 356 12.44 -4.14 -18.04
C GLU A 356 13.58 -3.14 -17.79
N SER A 357 14.04 -2.49 -18.87
CA SER A 357 15.11 -1.49 -18.81
C SER A 357 14.71 -0.19 -18.13
N ASP A 358 13.41 0.05 -17.99
CA ASP A 358 12.85 1.33 -17.50
C ASP A 358 12.55 1.33 -16.01
N GLU A 359 12.85 0.20 -15.32
CA GLU A 359 12.68 0.04 -13.89
C GLU A 359 14.01 -0.24 -13.20
N ASP A 360 14.25 0.46 -12.10
CA ASP A 360 15.32 0.17 -11.15
C ASP A 360 14.69 -0.11 -9.78
N ILE A 361 14.80 -1.36 -9.32
CA ILE A 361 14.29 -1.78 -8.01
C ILE A 361 15.42 -2.26 -7.12
N LEU A 362 15.48 -1.72 -5.92
CA LEU A 362 16.40 -2.12 -4.87
C LEU A 362 15.62 -2.38 -3.60
N MET A 363 15.80 -3.55 -3.02
CA MET A 363 15.22 -3.93 -1.74
C MET A 363 16.34 -4.18 -0.74
N LEU A 364 16.23 -3.58 0.44
CA LEU A 364 17.21 -3.69 1.51
C LEU A 364 16.56 -4.32 2.74
N VAL A 365 17.23 -5.26 3.36
CA VAL A 365 16.81 -5.92 4.60
C VAL A 365 17.92 -5.86 5.66
N MET A 366 17.55 -5.40 6.86
CA MET A 366 18.47 -5.38 8.00
C MET A 366 18.65 -6.79 8.56
N PRO A 367 19.88 -7.20 8.89
CA PRO A 367 20.09 -8.49 9.54
C PRO A 367 19.53 -8.50 10.96
N VAL A 368 19.18 -9.69 11.42
CA VAL A 368 18.92 -9.95 12.84
C VAL A 368 20.25 -10.33 13.48
N THR A 369 20.77 -9.46 14.32
CA THR A 369 22.02 -9.73 15.07
C THR A 369 21.75 -10.73 16.18
N VAL A 370 22.35 -11.92 16.08
CA VAL A 370 22.38 -12.88 17.18
C VAL A 370 23.48 -12.49 18.12
N SER A 371 23.14 -11.84 19.23
CA SER A 371 24.09 -11.70 20.34
C SER A 371 24.21 -13.08 21.04
N TYR A 372 25.15 -13.90 20.61
CA TYR A 372 25.58 -15.08 21.39
C TYR A 372 26.31 -14.59 22.63
N THR A 373 25.58 -14.29 23.69
CA THR A 373 26.16 -14.18 25.02
C THR A 373 26.33 -15.58 25.59
N HIS A 374 27.38 -16.28 25.17
CA HIS A 374 27.91 -17.39 25.98
C HIS A 374 28.52 -16.80 27.26
N LEU A 375 27.68 -16.61 28.26
CA LEU A 375 28.13 -16.51 29.64
C LEU A 375 28.62 -17.92 30.06
N THR A 376 29.86 -18.23 29.75
CA THR A 376 30.56 -19.31 30.44
C THR A 376 30.79 -18.82 31.88
N LEU A 377 29.94 -19.28 32.79
CA LEU A 377 30.19 -19.14 34.21
C LEU A 377 31.53 -19.84 34.54
N PRO A 378 32.51 -19.15 35.13
CA PRO A 378 33.73 -19.80 35.55
C PRO A 378 33.37 -20.78 36.68
N THR A 379 33.48 -22.08 36.41
CA THR A 379 33.45 -23.10 37.44
C THR A 379 34.62 -22.91 38.39
N LYS A 380 34.39 -22.24 39.53
CA LYS A 380 35.33 -22.27 40.64
C LYS A 380 35.38 -23.72 41.15
N ARG A 381 36.50 -24.41 40.88
CA ARG A 381 36.89 -25.58 41.64
C ARG A 381 37.13 -25.14 43.10
N ILE A 382 36.32 -25.65 44.00
CA ILE A 382 36.58 -25.62 45.45
C ILE A 382 37.45 -26.85 45.69
N VAL A 383 38.67 -26.61 46.16
CA VAL A 383 39.56 -27.60 46.79
C VAL A 383 39.27 -27.55 48.27
#